data_97ce1654161cb877a402797ea74d15e7
#
_entry.id   97ce1654161cb877a402797ea74d15e7
#
_cell.length_a   1.000
_cell.length_b   1.000
_cell.length_c   1.000
_cell.angle_alpha   90.00
_cell.angle_beta   90.00
_cell.angle_gamma   90.00
#
_symmetry.space_group_name_H-M   'P 1'
#
loop_
_entity.id
_entity.type
_entity.pdbx_description
1 polymer ?
#
loop_
_entity_poly.entity_id
_entity_poly.type
_entity_poly.pdbx_seq_one_letter_code
_entity_poly.pdbx_strand_id
1 'polypeptide(L)'
;MNRFLPAALCLLLAACGGPQLESPRNFGTATRLTCVPYAREVSGIELSGDAYEWWGEADGVYPRTQVPHPGAVLVFAPHGNMSVGHLAVVTSVENARRVLVTQSNWLPHRIEHDQPVIDVSPGNDWTEVRVWYEPAHGMGRSVYPTYGFILPN
;
A
#
# COMPACT_ATOMS: atom_id res chain seq x y z
N MET A 1 69.34 39.53 -15.70
CA MET A 1 68.88 38.62 -14.60
C MET A 1 67.33 38.61 -14.62
N ASN A 2 66.77 37.68 -15.37
CA ASN A 2 65.31 37.54 -15.52
C ASN A 2 64.79 36.44 -14.64
N ARG A 3 64.00 36.83 -13.64
CA ARG A 3 63.28 35.88 -12.78
C ARG A 3 61.87 35.64 -13.34
N PHE A 4 61.63 34.47 -13.92
CA PHE A 4 60.32 34.00 -14.30
C PHE A 4 59.63 33.40 -13.07
N LEU A 5 58.48 33.95 -12.70
CA LEU A 5 57.54 33.32 -11.75
C LEU A 5 56.64 32.36 -12.52
N PRO A 6 56.39 31.14 -12.06
CA PRO A 6 55.38 30.30 -12.62
C PRO A 6 53.99 30.66 -12.04
N ALA A 7 53.04 30.92 -12.93
CA ALA A 7 51.63 31.09 -12.57
C ALA A 7 51.03 29.74 -12.19
N ALA A 8 50.56 29.63 -10.95
CA ALA A 8 49.77 28.45 -10.50
C ALA A 8 48.38 28.51 -11.04
N LEU A 9 48.01 27.57 -11.92
CA LEU A 9 46.68 27.39 -12.47
C LEU A 9 45.84 26.56 -11.49
N CYS A 10 44.98 27.22 -10.71
CA CYS A 10 43.97 26.53 -9.90
C CYS A 10 42.87 25.96 -10.76
N LEU A 11 42.87 24.64 -10.96
CA LEU A 11 41.69 23.93 -11.54
C LEU A 11 40.58 23.87 -10.48
N LEU A 12 39.52 24.62 -10.71
CA LEU A 12 38.26 24.46 -9.98
C LEU A 12 37.53 23.22 -10.52
N LEU A 13 37.56 22.13 -9.79
CA LEU A 13 36.69 20.96 -10.03
C LEU A 13 35.26 21.31 -9.60
N ALA A 14 34.40 21.64 -10.55
CA ALA A 14 32.97 21.72 -10.31
C ALA A 14 32.44 20.30 -10.12
N ALA A 15 32.17 19.92 -8.88
CA ALA A 15 31.43 18.72 -8.56
C ALA A 15 29.96 18.92 -8.96
N CYS A 16 29.55 18.38 -10.11
CA CYS A 16 28.15 18.20 -10.44
C CYS A 16 27.54 17.19 -9.47
N GLY A 17 26.85 17.67 -8.42
CA GLY A 17 25.97 16.88 -7.59
C GLY A 17 24.77 16.47 -8.44
N GLY A 18 24.76 15.26 -8.98
CA GLY A 18 23.57 14.66 -9.57
C GLY A 18 22.50 14.44 -8.50
N PRO A 19 21.21 14.34 -8.88
CA PRO A 19 20.15 14.03 -7.93
C PRO A 19 20.49 12.68 -7.28
N GLN A 20 20.66 12.70 -5.96
CA GLN A 20 20.78 11.47 -5.19
C GLN A 20 19.44 10.78 -5.29
N LEU A 21 19.41 9.64 -5.98
CA LEU A 21 18.32 8.67 -5.87
C LEU A 21 18.30 8.26 -4.39
N GLU A 22 17.26 8.69 -3.67
CA GLU A 22 17.05 8.23 -2.30
C GLU A 22 17.02 6.71 -2.31
N SER A 23 17.93 6.10 -1.59
CA SER A 23 17.96 4.65 -1.41
C SER A 23 16.60 4.21 -0.86
N PRO A 24 16.06 3.06 -1.34
CA PRO A 24 14.79 2.55 -0.81
C PRO A 24 14.89 2.52 0.72
N ARG A 25 13.96 3.21 1.37
CA ARG A 25 13.91 3.25 2.83
C ARG A 25 13.88 1.83 3.34
N ASN A 26 14.85 1.48 4.14
CA ASN A 26 15.04 0.16 4.70
C ASN A 26 13.78 -0.20 5.53
N PHE A 27 12.89 -1.03 5.00
CA PHE A 27 11.73 -1.58 5.70
C PHE A 27 12.20 -2.57 6.77
N GLY A 28 12.79 -2.06 7.82
CA GLY A 28 13.33 -2.87 8.89
C GLY A 28 12.62 -2.66 10.22
N THR A 29 11.61 -3.45 10.48
CA THR A 29 11.27 -4.07 11.77
C THR A 29 9.95 -4.84 11.60
N ALA A 30 9.78 -5.96 12.28
CA ALA A 30 8.59 -6.82 12.23
C ALA A 30 7.25 -6.06 12.42
N THR A 31 7.26 -4.90 13.07
CA THR A 31 6.10 -4.04 13.29
C THR A 31 5.58 -3.37 12.01
N ARG A 32 6.42 -3.17 11.01
CA ARG A 32 6.02 -2.59 9.71
C ARG A 32 5.43 -3.61 8.74
N LEU A 33 5.54 -4.89 9.06
CA LEU A 33 5.01 -5.98 8.26
C LEU A 33 3.54 -6.33 8.60
N THR A 34 2.87 -5.57 9.48
CA THR A 34 1.43 -5.72 9.71
C THR A 34 0.64 -4.80 8.80
N CYS A 35 -0.60 -5.18 8.50
CA CYS A 35 -1.40 -4.49 7.49
C CYS A 35 -1.69 -3.02 7.84
N VAL A 36 -1.93 -2.67 9.10
CA VAL A 36 -2.28 -1.30 9.52
C VAL A 36 -1.14 -0.30 9.31
N PRO A 37 0.08 -0.49 9.88
CA PRO A 37 1.19 0.43 9.60
C PRO A 37 1.55 0.52 8.12
N TYR A 38 1.49 -0.60 7.41
CA TYR A 38 1.77 -0.64 5.98
C TYR A 38 0.74 0.15 5.16
N ALA A 39 -0.55 -0.09 5.41
CA ALA A 39 -1.62 0.64 4.73
C ALA A 39 -1.52 2.15 4.97
N ARG A 40 -1.23 2.58 6.21
CA ARG A 40 -1.00 3.98 6.55
C ARG A 40 0.14 4.59 5.73
N GLU A 41 1.28 3.91 5.69
CA GLU A 41 2.46 4.40 4.97
C GLU A 41 2.20 4.51 3.46
N VAL A 42 1.52 3.52 2.86
CA VAL A 42 1.30 3.49 1.41
C VAL A 42 0.17 4.41 0.96
N SER A 43 -0.93 4.48 1.72
CA SER A 43 -2.10 5.28 1.35
C SER A 43 -2.05 6.73 1.81
N GLY A 44 -1.26 7.04 2.84
CA GLY A 44 -1.26 8.34 3.51
C GLY A 44 -2.49 8.58 4.41
N ILE A 45 -3.32 7.56 4.64
CA ILE A 45 -4.48 7.65 5.54
C ILE A 45 -4.00 7.45 6.98
N GLU A 46 -4.17 8.45 7.82
CA GLU A 46 -3.67 8.51 9.20
C GLU A 46 -4.75 8.08 10.21
N LEU A 47 -5.22 6.81 10.11
CA LEU A 47 -6.14 6.21 11.07
C LEU A 47 -5.41 5.23 12.00
N SER A 48 -6.00 4.92 13.17
CA SER A 48 -5.45 4.06 14.21
C SER A 48 -6.37 2.88 14.48
N GLY A 49 -5.99 2.04 15.45
CA GLY A 49 -6.78 0.89 15.86
C GLY A 49 -6.59 -0.34 14.98
N ASP A 50 -7.44 -1.33 15.21
CA ASP A 50 -7.48 -2.55 14.42
C ASP A 50 -8.01 -2.28 12.99
N ALA A 51 -7.68 -3.14 12.05
CA ALA A 51 -8.00 -2.92 10.64
C ALA A 51 -9.50 -2.67 10.40
N TYR A 52 -10.39 -3.44 11.05
CA TYR A 52 -11.83 -3.29 10.88
C TYR A 52 -12.38 -1.97 11.45
N GLU A 53 -11.70 -1.39 12.45
CA GLU A 53 -12.13 -0.13 13.08
C GLU A 53 -11.95 1.07 12.14
N TRP A 54 -11.03 0.97 11.18
CA TRP A 54 -10.78 2.03 10.20
C TRP A 54 -12.03 2.47 9.47
N TRP A 55 -12.96 1.54 9.21
CA TRP A 55 -14.22 1.90 8.54
C TRP A 55 -15.06 2.89 9.35
N GLY A 56 -15.16 2.66 10.67
CA GLY A 56 -15.83 3.59 11.59
C GLY A 56 -15.06 4.88 11.82
N GLU A 57 -13.74 4.77 12.05
CA GLU A 57 -12.86 5.91 12.31
C GLU A 57 -12.73 6.87 11.12
N ALA A 58 -12.97 6.38 9.91
CA ALA A 58 -12.98 7.23 8.71
C ALA A 58 -14.19 8.18 8.65
N ASP A 59 -15.24 7.93 9.43
CA ASP A 59 -16.47 8.72 9.36
C ASP A 59 -16.23 10.21 9.67
N GLY A 60 -16.60 11.07 8.74
CA GLY A 60 -16.37 12.50 8.86
C GLY A 60 -14.91 12.96 8.68
N VAL A 61 -13.96 12.05 8.49
CA VAL A 61 -12.53 12.36 8.33
C VAL A 61 -12.03 12.03 6.92
N TYR A 62 -12.37 10.86 6.42
CA TYR A 62 -12.01 10.38 5.08
C TYR A 62 -13.25 9.91 4.33
N PRO A 63 -13.36 10.18 3.01
CA PRO A 63 -14.48 9.66 2.22
C PRO A 63 -14.50 8.14 2.20
N ARG A 64 -15.70 7.54 2.31
CA ARG A 64 -15.95 6.11 2.21
C ARG A 64 -16.81 5.84 0.98
N THR A 65 -16.54 4.75 0.27
CA THR A 65 -17.23 4.41 -0.99
C THR A 65 -17.25 2.90 -1.23
N GLN A 66 -18.17 2.46 -2.08
CA GLN A 66 -18.21 1.10 -2.64
C GLN A 66 -17.58 1.03 -4.05
N VAL A 67 -17.02 2.14 -4.53
CA VAL A 67 -16.36 2.20 -5.83
C VAL A 67 -14.85 2.22 -5.60
N PRO A 68 -14.09 1.27 -6.19
CA PRO A 68 -12.64 1.24 -6.02
C PRO A 68 -11.95 2.40 -6.75
N HIS A 69 -10.90 2.94 -6.12
CA HIS A 69 -10.02 3.94 -6.71
C HIS A 69 -8.56 3.59 -6.40
N PRO A 70 -7.60 3.87 -7.29
CA PRO A 70 -6.20 3.75 -6.94
C PRO A 70 -5.85 4.62 -5.73
N GLY A 71 -5.06 4.08 -4.80
CA GLY A 71 -4.71 4.72 -3.53
C GLY A 71 -5.72 4.50 -2.39
N ALA A 72 -6.94 4.04 -2.69
CA ALA A 72 -7.94 3.72 -1.67
C ALA A 72 -7.55 2.50 -0.85
N VAL A 73 -8.00 2.44 0.40
CA VAL A 73 -7.82 1.29 1.29
C VAL A 73 -9.09 0.45 1.32
N LEU A 74 -9.00 -0.79 0.84
CA LEU A 74 -10.05 -1.80 1.01
C LEU A 74 -10.01 -2.33 2.44
N VAL A 75 -11.14 -2.23 3.15
CA VAL A 75 -11.27 -2.63 4.55
C VAL A 75 -12.01 -3.95 4.66
N PHE A 76 -11.31 -5.00 5.10
CA PHE A 76 -11.89 -6.30 5.35
C PHE A 76 -12.51 -6.35 6.74
N ALA A 77 -13.72 -6.89 6.83
CA ALA A 77 -14.35 -7.18 8.12
C ALA A 77 -13.68 -8.40 8.79
N PRO A 78 -13.80 -8.54 10.12
CA PRO A 78 -13.39 -9.76 10.80
C PRO A 78 -14.04 -11.01 10.19
N HIS A 79 -13.22 -12.04 9.94
CA HIS A 79 -13.69 -13.29 9.35
C HIS A 79 -12.77 -14.46 9.69
N GLY A 80 -13.30 -15.54 10.22
CA GLY A 80 -12.51 -16.72 10.57
C GLY A 80 -11.35 -16.38 11.51
N ASN A 81 -10.13 -16.76 11.12
CA ASN A 81 -8.91 -16.47 11.91
C ASN A 81 -8.44 -15.01 11.78
N MET A 82 -9.05 -14.21 10.93
CA MET A 82 -8.75 -12.78 10.74
C MET A 82 -9.65 -11.94 11.66
N SER A 83 -9.47 -12.10 12.98
CA SER A 83 -10.34 -11.53 14.01
C SER A 83 -10.33 -9.99 14.09
N VAL A 84 -9.27 -9.36 13.59
CA VAL A 84 -9.10 -7.89 13.58
C VAL A 84 -9.31 -7.27 12.20
N GLY A 85 -9.81 -8.05 11.24
CA GLY A 85 -9.93 -7.60 9.85
C GLY A 85 -8.58 -7.49 9.16
N HIS A 86 -8.58 -6.84 7.99
CA HIS A 86 -7.37 -6.62 7.19
C HIS A 86 -7.49 -5.35 6.35
N LEU A 87 -6.36 -4.79 5.93
CA LEU A 87 -6.27 -3.63 5.04
C LEU A 87 -5.41 -3.95 3.82
N ALA A 88 -5.92 -3.58 2.64
CA ALA A 88 -5.18 -3.66 1.40
C ALA A 88 -5.31 -2.34 0.62
N VAL A 89 -4.23 -1.84 0.05
CA VAL A 89 -4.22 -0.57 -0.69
C VAL A 89 -4.36 -0.86 -2.18
N VAL A 90 -5.34 -0.26 -2.83
CA VAL A 90 -5.57 -0.42 -4.27
C VAL A 90 -4.45 0.24 -5.06
N THR A 91 -3.76 -0.53 -5.89
CA THR A 91 -2.72 -0.03 -6.80
C THR A 91 -3.28 0.24 -8.20
N SER A 92 -4.26 -0.54 -8.64
CA SER A 92 -4.89 -0.40 -9.95
C SER A 92 -6.34 -0.90 -9.94
N VAL A 93 -7.19 -0.26 -10.71
CA VAL A 93 -8.56 -0.72 -11.00
C VAL A 93 -8.59 -1.27 -12.42
N GLU A 94 -8.72 -2.59 -12.57
CA GLU A 94 -8.72 -3.23 -13.88
C GLU A 94 -10.10 -3.22 -14.54
N ASN A 95 -11.15 -3.41 -13.73
CA ASN A 95 -12.54 -3.31 -14.16
C ASN A 95 -13.48 -3.19 -12.93
N ALA A 96 -14.80 -3.19 -13.15
CA ALA A 96 -15.80 -3.02 -12.09
C ALA A 96 -15.74 -4.08 -10.98
N ARG A 97 -15.14 -5.25 -11.24
CA ARG A 97 -15.06 -6.38 -10.30
C ARG A 97 -13.64 -6.84 -10.00
N ARG A 98 -12.62 -6.12 -10.48
CA ARG A 98 -11.24 -6.53 -10.26
C ARG A 98 -10.33 -5.35 -10.04
N VAL A 99 -9.59 -5.42 -8.93
CA VAL A 99 -8.51 -4.49 -8.59
C VAL A 99 -7.22 -5.25 -8.36
N LEU A 100 -6.10 -4.55 -8.46
CA LEU A 100 -4.82 -4.97 -7.91
C LEU A 100 -4.59 -4.21 -6.60
N VAL A 101 -4.02 -4.89 -5.61
CA VAL A 101 -3.72 -4.30 -4.31
C VAL A 101 -2.28 -4.58 -3.90
N THR A 102 -1.73 -3.70 -3.07
CA THR A 102 -0.54 -4.00 -2.28
C THR A 102 -0.96 -4.14 -0.82
N GLN A 103 -0.40 -5.13 -0.14
CA GLN A 103 -0.80 -5.47 1.22
C GLN A 103 0.36 -6.09 1.99
N SER A 104 0.28 -6.04 3.31
CA SER A 104 1.26 -6.66 4.20
C SER A 104 0.60 -7.66 5.13
N ASN A 105 1.27 -8.80 5.31
CA ASN A 105 0.86 -9.86 6.24
C ASN A 105 -0.46 -10.56 5.85
N TRP A 106 -0.84 -10.56 4.59
CA TRP A 106 -1.86 -11.47 4.05
C TRP A 106 -1.34 -12.91 4.11
N LEU A 107 -0.15 -13.15 3.55
CA LEU A 107 0.69 -14.27 3.96
C LEU A 107 1.64 -13.80 5.07
N PRO A 108 1.88 -14.61 6.10
CA PRO A 108 2.67 -14.21 7.26
C PRO A 108 4.04 -13.62 6.90
N HIS A 109 4.36 -12.46 7.45
CA HIS A 109 5.64 -11.77 7.31
C HIS A 109 6.03 -11.36 5.88
N ARG A 110 5.05 -11.14 5.00
CA ARG A 110 5.29 -10.74 3.61
C ARG A 110 4.57 -9.46 3.26
N ILE A 111 5.19 -8.68 2.38
CA ILE A 111 4.53 -7.64 1.60
C ILE A 111 4.28 -8.24 0.22
N GLU A 112 3.07 -8.11 -0.26
CA GLU A 112 2.64 -8.61 -1.56
C GLU A 112 2.19 -7.41 -2.41
N HIS A 113 2.69 -7.35 -3.64
CA HIS A 113 2.41 -6.26 -4.57
C HIS A 113 1.53 -6.76 -5.71
N ASP A 114 0.65 -5.88 -6.19
CA ASP A 114 -0.22 -6.10 -7.35
C ASP A 114 -1.00 -7.41 -7.31
N GLN A 115 -1.46 -7.77 -6.09
CA GLN A 115 -2.25 -8.97 -5.91
C GLN A 115 -3.68 -8.75 -6.36
N PRO A 116 -4.24 -9.63 -7.23
CA PRO A 116 -5.62 -9.53 -7.64
C PRO A 116 -6.61 -9.73 -6.50
N VAL A 117 -7.58 -8.83 -6.42
CA VAL A 117 -8.79 -8.99 -5.60
C VAL A 117 -9.99 -8.85 -6.50
N ILE A 118 -10.92 -9.79 -6.41
CA ILE A 118 -12.15 -9.77 -7.19
C ILE A 118 -13.37 -9.61 -6.31
N ASP A 119 -14.27 -8.74 -6.72
CA ASP A 119 -15.60 -8.65 -6.16
C ASP A 119 -16.43 -9.85 -6.59
N VAL A 120 -16.99 -10.57 -5.62
CA VAL A 120 -17.89 -11.72 -5.82
C VAL A 120 -19.26 -11.45 -5.21
N SER A 121 -19.51 -10.22 -4.74
CA SER A 121 -20.82 -9.84 -4.22
C SER A 121 -21.88 -9.91 -5.31
N PRO A 122 -23.13 -10.32 -4.98
CA PRO A 122 -24.21 -10.36 -5.94
C PRO A 122 -24.52 -8.98 -6.56
N GLY A 123 -24.39 -7.92 -5.75
CA GLY A 123 -24.72 -6.56 -6.14
C GLY A 123 -23.60 -5.79 -6.85
N ASN A 124 -22.42 -6.37 -7.03
CA ASN A 124 -21.22 -5.66 -7.50
C ASN A 124 -20.92 -4.41 -6.64
N ASP A 125 -20.98 -4.58 -5.34
CA ASP A 125 -20.87 -3.53 -4.34
C ASP A 125 -19.66 -3.69 -3.41
N TRP A 126 -18.78 -4.64 -3.73
CA TRP A 126 -17.56 -4.91 -2.99
C TRP A 126 -17.77 -5.27 -1.51
N THR A 127 -18.94 -5.85 -1.18
CA THR A 127 -19.20 -6.36 0.18
C THR A 127 -18.64 -7.75 0.40
N GLU A 128 -18.32 -8.48 -0.67
CA GLU A 128 -17.74 -9.82 -0.64
C GLU A 128 -16.65 -9.94 -1.70
N VAL A 129 -15.44 -10.35 -1.27
CA VAL A 129 -14.32 -10.47 -2.20
C VAL A 129 -13.61 -11.81 -2.08
N ARG A 130 -12.87 -12.17 -3.13
CA ARG A 130 -11.85 -13.21 -3.11
C ARG A 130 -10.50 -12.59 -3.44
N VAL A 131 -9.46 -13.09 -2.79
CA VAL A 131 -8.09 -12.56 -2.88
C VAL A 131 -7.20 -13.59 -3.54
N TRP A 132 -6.23 -13.15 -4.31
CA TRP A 132 -5.18 -14.01 -4.85
C TRP A 132 -4.47 -14.77 -3.72
N TYR A 133 -4.17 -16.04 -3.98
CA TYR A 133 -3.47 -16.88 -3.03
C TYR A 133 -2.22 -17.45 -3.70
N GLU A 134 -1.10 -16.83 -3.45
CA GLU A 134 0.18 -17.13 -4.09
C GLU A 134 0.59 -18.61 -4.02
N PRO A 135 0.43 -19.32 -2.88
CA PRO A 135 0.77 -20.74 -2.82
C PRO A 135 0.00 -21.63 -3.79
N ALA A 136 -1.18 -21.21 -4.23
CA ALA A 136 -2.00 -21.93 -5.22
C ALA A 136 -1.86 -21.36 -6.63
N HIS A 137 -1.08 -20.29 -6.83
CA HIS A 137 -0.95 -19.54 -8.08
C HIS A 137 -2.31 -19.21 -8.72
N GLY A 138 -3.27 -18.74 -7.89
CA GLY A 138 -4.62 -18.47 -8.34
C GLY A 138 -5.48 -17.76 -7.30
N MET A 139 -6.72 -17.47 -7.70
CA MET A 139 -7.67 -16.88 -6.76
C MET A 139 -8.00 -17.84 -5.62
N GLY A 140 -7.87 -17.36 -4.40
CA GLY A 140 -8.26 -18.10 -3.20
C GLY A 140 -9.73 -18.53 -3.25
N ARG A 141 -10.10 -19.60 -2.54
CA ARG A 141 -11.46 -20.11 -2.51
C ARG A 141 -12.35 -19.41 -1.49
N SER A 142 -11.73 -18.86 -0.44
CA SER A 142 -12.46 -18.16 0.63
C SER A 142 -13.07 -16.87 0.11
N VAL A 143 -14.29 -16.60 0.56
CA VAL A 143 -14.96 -15.31 0.38
C VAL A 143 -14.80 -14.54 1.69
N TYR A 144 -14.39 -13.29 1.57
CA TYR A 144 -14.14 -12.41 2.70
C TYR A 144 -15.12 -11.25 2.67
N PRO A 145 -15.82 -10.97 3.79
CA PRO A 145 -16.66 -9.78 3.90
C PRO A 145 -15.78 -8.53 3.97
N THR A 146 -16.22 -7.47 3.31
CA THR A 146 -15.55 -6.16 3.31
C THR A 146 -16.56 -5.05 3.57
N TYR A 147 -16.07 -3.94 4.14
CA TYR A 147 -16.91 -2.75 4.36
C TYR A 147 -16.92 -1.83 3.12
N GLY A 148 -15.88 -1.85 2.30
CA GLY A 148 -15.69 -0.97 1.16
C GLY A 148 -14.32 -0.30 1.18
N PHE A 149 -14.23 0.86 0.55
CA PHE A 149 -12.98 1.60 0.34
C PHE A 149 -12.98 2.93 1.09
N ILE A 150 -11.84 3.25 1.73
CA ILE A 150 -11.56 4.57 2.30
C ILE A 150 -10.64 5.28 1.32
N LEU A 151 -11.00 6.51 0.93
CA LEU A 151 -10.21 7.33 0.02
C LEU A 151 -9.25 8.22 0.81
N PRO A 152 -7.98 8.39 0.38
CA PRO A 152 -7.14 9.46 0.91
C PRO A 152 -7.72 10.84 0.53
N ASN A 153 -7.44 11.86 1.36
CA ASN A 153 -7.82 13.25 1.09
C ASN A 153 -6.95 13.88 0.00
#